data_636c4335382177f64d7aece4dbce24cf
#
_entry.id   636c4335382177f64d7aece4dbce24cf
#
_cell.length_a   1.000
_cell.length_b   1.000
_cell.length_c   1.000
_cell.angle_alpha   90.00
_cell.angle_beta   90.00
_cell.angle_gamma   90.00
#
_symmetry.space_group_name_H-M   'P 1'
#
loop_
_entity.id
_entity.type
_entity.pdbx_description
1 polymer ?
#
loop_
_entity_poly.entity_id
_entity_poly.type
_entity_poly.pdbx_seq_one_letter_code
_entity_poly.pdbx_strand_id
1 'polypeptide(L)'
;MLKPVPVEPVLSVKELYTLYYFHHESGYRFAGESHDFWEIIYVDHGRASGLNGSEPYELKKGQMIFHHPNVFHNFRTGVMTDEVDEDCDIIVISFGGNLEVLEQFRDHIFTLSIYERNIFKQILDEGKQVYNKTNGKNLIYKKENPFEQEKVPGAKQMIGNLLEQLLLSLY
;
A
#
# COMPACT_ATOMS: atom_id res chain seq x y z
N MET A 1 -1.86 -31.22 -32.32
CA MET A 1 -1.45 -29.81 -32.25
C MET A 1 -2.05 -29.24 -30.96
N LEU A 2 -1.23 -28.69 -30.04
CA LEU A 2 -1.71 -28.07 -28.85
C LEU A 2 -2.41 -26.74 -29.20
N LYS A 3 -3.58 -26.47 -28.56
CA LYS A 3 -4.28 -25.20 -28.71
C LYS A 3 -3.97 -24.34 -27.48
N PRO A 4 -3.70 -23.03 -27.66
CA PRO A 4 -3.51 -22.14 -26.50
C PRO A 4 -4.83 -21.98 -25.75
N VAL A 5 -4.72 -21.87 -24.42
CA VAL A 5 -5.83 -21.48 -23.54
C VAL A 5 -5.58 -20.04 -23.13
N PRO A 6 -6.51 -19.09 -23.41
CA PRO A 6 -6.34 -17.70 -22.99
C PRO A 6 -6.36 -17.59 -21.46
N VAL A 7 -5.57 -16.67 -20.93
CA VAL A 7 -5.61 -16.26 -19.52
C VAL A 7 -6.23 -14.87 -19.49
N GLU A 8 -7.46 -14.81 -19.00
CA GLU A 8 -8.17 -13.54 -18.86
C GLU A 8 -7.81 -12.90 -17.52
N PRO A 9 -7.38 -11.64 -17.49
CA PRO A 9 -7.02 -10.96 -16.25
C PRO A 9 -8.28 -10.70 -15.41
N VAL A 10 -8.24 -11.09 -14.13
CA VAL A 10 -9.29 -10.79 -13.12
C VAL A 10 -9.22 -9.34 -12.68
N LEU A 11 -8.01 -8.80 -12.60
CA LEU A 11 -7.71 -7.42 -12.27
C LEU A 11 -6.47 -6.96 -13.05
N SER A 12 -6.26 -5.64 -13.13
CA SER A 12 -5.07 -5.09 -13.77
C SER A 12 -4.69 -3.76 -13.14
N VAL A 13 -3.45 -3.67 -12.65
CA VAL A 13 -2.83 -2.43 -12.18
C VAL A 13 -2.25 -1.70 -13.38
N LYS A 14 -2.74 -0.50 -13.66
CA LYS A 14 -2.31 0.32 -14.82
C LYS A 14 -1.58 1.58 -14.42
N GLU A 15 -1.76 2.03 -13.20
CA GLU A 15 -1.29 3.30 -12.70
C GLU A 15 -0.68 3.12 -11.32
N LEU A 16 0.46 3.77 -11.11
CA LEU A 16 1.13 3.86 -9.81
C LEU A 16 1.24 5.33 -9.44
N TYR A 17 0.71 5.71 -8.29
CA TYR A 17 0.74 7.08 -7.79
C TYR A 17 1.82 7.25 -6.73
N THR A 18 1.80 6.41 -5.68
CA THR A 18 2.77 6.49 -4.58
C THR A 18 3.27 5.11 -4.16
N LEU A 19 4.47 5.09 -3.62
CA LEU A 19 5.04 3.98 -2.88
C LEU A 19 5.89 4.57 -1.76
N TYR A 20 5.40 4.54 -0.53
CA TYR A 20 6.10 5.08 0.63
C TYR A 20 6.42 4.00 1.65
N TYR A 21 7.58 4.10 2.26
CA TYR A 21 7.88 3.47 3.54
C TYR A 21 8.16 4.57 4.53
N PHE A 22 7.31 4.72 5.53
CA PHE A 22 7.42 5.75 6.56
C PHE A 22 7.69 5.16 7.92
N HIS A 23 8.64 5.78 8.62
CA HIS A 23 8.78 5.65 10.06
C HIS A 23 8.12 6.86 10.71
N HIS A 24 7.10 6.64 11.51
CA HIS A 24 6.41 7.66 12.28
C HIS A 24 6.69 7.44 13.76
N GLU A 25 7.14 8.52 14.42
CA GLU A 25 7.29 8.53 15.87
C GLU A 25 5.92 8.45 16.54
N SER A 26 5.92 7.98 17.79
CA SER A 26 4.76 7.98 18.66
C SER A 26 4.07 9.35 18.71
N GLY A 27 2.74 9.35 18.71
CA GLY A 27 1.94 10.58 18.68
C GLY A 27 1.72 11.20 17.29
N TYR A 28 2.25 10.60 16.23
CA TYR A 28 2.00 11.09 14.88
C TYR A 28 0.52 10.95 14.50
N ARG A 29 0.00 11.99 13.83
CA ARG A 29 -1.38 12.03 13.33
C ARG A 29 -1.41 12.62 11.93
N PHE A 30 -1.94 11.87 11.00
CA PHE A 30 -2.29 12.35 9.66
C PHE A 30 -3.74 12.81 9.66
N ALA A 31 -3.97 14.08 9.28
CA ALA A 31 -5.30 14.68 9.36
C ALA A 31 -6.32 14.03 8.42
N GLY A 32 -5.83 13.42 7.35
CA GLY A 32 -6.63 12.68 6.39
C GLY A 32 -6.74 13.36 5.04
N GLU A 33 -7.15 12.55 4.07
CA GLU A 33 -7.38 12.94 2.68
C GLU A 33 -8.47 12.09 2.03
N SER A 34 -8.81 12.44 0.79
CA SER A 34 -9.63 11.64 -0.10
C SER A 34 -9.11 11.84 -1.52
N HIS A 35 -9.01 10.79 -2.29
CA HIS A 35 -8.52 10.78 -3.67
C HIS A 35 -9.28 9.75 -4.50
N ASP A 36 -9.15 9.77 -5.83
CA ASP A 36 -9.92 8.97 -6.78
C ASP A 36 -9.23 7.65 -7.19
N PHE A 37 -8.22 7.22 -6.45
CA PHE A 37 -7.48 5.98 -6.67
C PHE A 37 -7.48 5.10 -5.42
N TRP A 38 -7.11 3.84 -5.58
CA TRP A 38 -6.94 2.87 -4.49
C TRP A 38 -5.66 3.11 -3.72
N GLU A 39 -5.71 2.87 -2.42
CA GLU A 39 -4.53 2.91 -1.56
C GLU A 39 -4.51 1.74 -0.59
N ILE A 40 -3.31 1.23 -0.31
CA ILE A 40 -3.04 0.25 0.74
C ILE A 40 -2.26 0.95 1.84
N ILE A 41 -2.68 0.75 3.09
CA ILE A 41 -1.83 0.92 4.26
C ILE A 41 -1.50 -0.45 4.84
N TYR A 42 -0.21 -0.76 4.96
CA TYR A 42 0.32 -1.96 5.61
C TYR A 42 1.22 -1.56 6.78
N VAL A 43 1.05 -2.21 7.95
CA VAL A 43 1.87 -1.98 9.14
C VAL A 43 3.01 -3.00 9.18
N ASP A 44 4.26 -2.52 9.04
CA ASP A 44 5.46 -3.34 9.11
C ASP A 44 6.00 -3.46 10.54
N HIS A 45 5.83 -2.40 11.35
CA HIS A 45 6.18 -2.39 12.78
C HIS A 45 5.20 -1.50 13.56
N GLY A 46 4.95 -1.87 14.82
CA GLY A 46 4.05 -1.12 15.70
C GLY A 46 2.57 -1.33 15.37
N ARG A 47 1.78 -0.30 15.65
CA ARG A 47 0.33 -0.26 15.43
C ARG A 47 -0.09 1.08 14.83
N ALA A 48 -1.15 1.04 14.03
CA ALA A 48 -1.80 2.22 13.49
C ALA A 48 -3.31 2.11 13.64
N SER A 49 -3.98 3.23 13.80
CA SER A 49 -5.44 3.30 13.84
C SER A 49 -5.93 4.52 13.08
N GLY A 50 -7.18 4.51 12.65
CA GLY A 50 -7.73 5.62 11.88
C GLY A 50 -9.19 5.42 11.52
N LEU A 51 -9.64 6.22 10.53
CA LEU A 51 -10.95 6.12 9.92
C LEU A 51 -10.82 5.76 8.46
N ASN A 52 -11.71 4.87 7.99
CA ASN A 52 -11.97 4.57 6.59
C ASN A 52 -13.44 4.94 6.30
N GLY A 53 -13.65 6.14 5.76
CA GLY A 53 -14.98 6.76 5.78
C GLY A 53 -15.43 7.07 7.21
N SER A 54 -16.54 6.45 7.63
CA SER A 54 -17.05 6.53 9.00
C SER A 54 -16.57 5.38 9.91
N GLU A 55 -15.97 4.36 9.32
CA GLU A 55 -15.61 3.14 10.04
C GLU A 55 -14.22 3.27 10.67
N PRO A 56 -14.09 3.10 11.99
CA PRO A 56 -12.80 3.07 12.65
C PRO A 56 -12.07 1.76 12.36
N TYR A 57 -10.76 1.83 12.19
CA TYR A 57 -9.91 0.65 12.07
C TYR A 57 -8.69 0.71 12.98
N GLU A 58 -8.18 -0.46 13.33
CA GLU A 58 -6.91 -0.64 14.03
C GLU A 58 -6.10 -1.73 13.34
N LEU A 59 -4.85 -1.43 13.03
CA LEU A 59 -3.89 -2.33 12.40
C LEU A 59 -2.72 -2.56 13.34
N LYS A 60 -2.25 -3.80 13.35
CA LYS A 60 -0.99 -4.19 13.99
C LYS A 60 -0.02 -4.74 12.95
N LYS A 61 1.23 -4.91 13.36
CA LYS A 61 2.27 -5.51 12.51
C LYS A 61 1.76 -6.70 11.71
N GLY A 62 1.98 -6.67 10.39
CA GLY A 62 1.58 -7.70 9.44
C GLY A 62 0.15 -7.58 8.95
N GLN A 63 -0.55 -6.49 9.29
CA GLN A 63 -1.91 -6.22 8.82
C GLN A 63 -1.96 -5.08 7.83
N MET A 64 -2.97 -5.11 6.95
CA MET A 64 -3.25 -4.07 5.98
C MET A 64 -4.75 -3.83 5.82
N ILE A 65 -5.09 -2.66 5.29
CA ILE A 65 -6.43 -2.28 4.85
C ILE A 65 -6.35 -1.58 3.50
N PHE A 66 -7.45 -1.61 2.73
CA PHE A 66 -7.64 -0.82 1.52
C PHE A 66 -8.40 0.46 1.83
N HIS A 67 -7.89 1.60 1.35
CA HIS A 67 -8.63 2.83 1.21
C HIS A 67 -9.20 2.91 -0.20
N HIS A 68 -10.52 3.03 -0.28
CA HIS A 68 -11.27 3.05 -1.53
C HIS A 68 -11.22 4.42 -2.18
N PRO A 69 -11.33 4.51 -3.53
CA PRO A 69 -11.47 5.77 -4.21
C PRO A 69 -12.61 6.62 -3.65
N ASN A 70 -12.36 7.91 -3.48
CA ASN A 70 -13.31 8.92 -2.99
C ASN A 70 -13.83 8.71 -1.55
N VAL A 71 -13.18 7.83 -0.78
CA VAL A 71 -13.48 7.65 0.64
C VAL A 71 -12.46 8.42 1.47
N PHE A 72 -12.94 9.27 2.39
CA PHE A 72 -12.07 9.96 3.34
C PHE A 72 -11.38 8.95 4.24
N HIS A 73 -10.08 9.11 4.45
CA HIS A 73 -9.30 8.27 5.36
C HIS A 73 -8.23 9.07 6.08
N ASN A 74 -7.90 8.62 7.28
CA ASN A 74 -6.81 9.18 8.09
C ASN A 74 -6.11 8.06 8.86
N PHE A 75 -5.00 8.38 9.50
CA PHE A 75 -4.37 7.47 10.45
C PHE A 75 -3.59 8.20 11.54
N ARG A 76 -3.30 7.46 12.62
CA ARG A 76 -2.38 7.83 13.69
C ARG A 76 -1.55 6.63 14.11
N THR A 77 -0.40 6.87 14.73
CA THR A 77 0.37 5.82 15.42
C THR A 77 -0.38 5.36 16.69
N GLY A 78 -0.18 4.10 17.06
CA GLY A 78 -0.86 3.50 18.21
C GLY A 78 -2.34 3.15 17.96
N VAL A 79 -3.07 2.89 19.04
CA VAL A 79 -4.50 2.57 19.02
C VAL A 79 -5.33 3.75 19.54
N MET A 80 -6.63 3.79 19.17
CA MET A 80 -7.49 4.92 19.52
C MET A 80 -7.75 5.03 21.03
N THR A 81 -7.76 3.91 21.72
CA THR A 81 -8.20 3.79 23.11
C THR A 81 -7.06 3.78 24.13
N ASP A 82 -5.83 3.52 23.71
CA ASP A 82 -4.69 3.42 24.61
C ASP A 82 -3.90 4.73 24.67
N GLU A 83 -3.46 5.11 25.87
CA GLU A 83 -2.53 6.21 26.08
C GLU A 83 -1.10 5.87 25.64
N VAL A 84 -0.84 4.58 25.33
CA VAL A 84 0.47 4.11 24.89
C VAL A 84 0.60 4.30 23.40
N ASP A 85 1.13 5.43 23.01
CA ASP A 85 1.64 5.65 21.68
C ASP A 85 2.96 4.88 21.49
N GLU A 86 3.12 4.27 20.34
CA GLU A 86 4.35 3.60 19.93
C GLU A 86 4.76 4.05 18.52
N ASP A 87 6.06 3.96 18.23
CA ASP A 87 6.54 4.19 16.87
C ASP A 87 5.91 3.19 15.91
N CYS A 88 5.66 3.62 14.68
CA CYS A 88 5.02 2.80 13.68
C CYS A 88 5.72 2.94 12.33
N ASP A 89 6.06 1.79 11.72
CA ASP A 89 6.52 1.74 10.35
C ASP A 89 5.37 1.28 9.44
N ILE A 90 5.06 2.08 8.44
CA ILE A 90 3.99 1.77 7.48
C ILE A 90 4.50 1.79 6.04
N ILE A 91 3.87 0.97 5.21
CA ILE A 91 3.99 1.04 3.76
C ILE A 91 2.66 1.57 3.22
N VAL A 92 2.74 2.60 2.38
CA VAL A 92 1.60 3.17 1.66
C VAL A 92 1.84 2.99 0.18
N ILE A 93 0.89 2.35 -0.52
CA ILE A 93 0.94 2.15 -1.96
C ILE A 93 -0.37 2.62 -2.57
N SER A 94 -0.30 3.60 -3.48
CA SER A 94 -1.47 4.12 -4.18
C SER A 94 -1.39 3.75 -5.67
N PHE A 95 -2.48 3.21 -6.21
CA PHE A 95 -2.53 2.65 -7.55
C PHE A 95 -3.93 2.71 -8.17
N GLY A 96 -3.98 2.58 -9.49
CA GLY A 96 -5.22 2.56 -10.28
C GLY A 96 -5.20 1.47 -11.34
N GLY A 97 -6.37 1.21 -11.94
CA GLY A 97 -6.53 0.22 -13.00
C GLY A 97 -7.93 -0.38 -13.05
N ASN A 98 -8.04 -1.60 -13.62
CA ASN A 98 -9.29 -2.37 -13.59
C ASN A 98 -9.31 -3.19 -12.30
N LEU A 99 -9.95 -2.66 -11.26
CA LEU A 99 -9.83 -3.11 -9.88
C LEU A 99 -11.19 -3.27 -9.18
N GLU A 100 -12.27 -3.38 -9.94
CA GLU A 100 -13.65 -3.48 -9.42
C GLU A 100 -13.81 -4.68 -8.47
N VAL A 101 -13.02 -5.71 -8.68
CA VAL A 101 -12.98 -6.90 -7.81
C VAL A 101 -12.56 -6.58 -6.38
N LEU A 102 -11.85 -5.47 -6.13
CA LEU A 102 -11.42 -5.07 -4.79
C LEU A 102 -12.58 -4.49 -3.95
N GLU A 103 -13.71 -4.13 -4.55
CA GLU A 103 -14.89 -3.64 -3.82
C GLU A 103 -15.39 -4.64 -2.76
N GLN A 104 -15.19 -5.94 -2.97
CA GLN A 104 -15.53 -6.97 -1.98
C GLN A 104 -14.67 -6.90 -0.71
N PHE A 105 -13.55 -6.20 -0.74
CA PHE A 105 -12.62 -6.06 0.39
C PHE A 105 -12.85 -4.80 1.22
N ARG A 106 -13.96 -4.11 0.98
CA ARG A 106 -14.32 -2.90 1.73
C ARG A 106 -14.28 -3.17 3.23
N ASP A 107 -13.55 -2.32 3.95
CA ASP A 107 -13.39 -2.35 5.42
C ASP A 107 -12.79 -3.65 5.98
N HIS A 108 -12.26 -4.52 5.09
CA HIS A 108 -11.64 -5.76 5.52
C HIS A 108 -10.17 -5.52 5.92
N ILE A 109 -9.83 -6.00 7.13
CA ILE A 109 -8.45 -6.00 7.62
C ILE A 109 -7.82 -7.37 7.30
N PHE A 110 -6.80 -7.35 6.46
CA PHE A 110 -6.05 -8.56 6.11
C PHE A 110 -4.89 -8.77 7.07
N THR A 111 -4.72 -9.99 7.55
CA THR A 111 -3.50 -10.43 8.23
C THR A 111 -2.67 -11.22 7.24
N LEU A 112 -1.55 -10.64 6.82
CA LEU A 112 -0.74 -11.18 5.74
C LEU A 112 0.12 -12.36 6.19
N SER A 113 0.16 -13.40 5.37
CA SER A 113 1.08 -14.52 5.51
C SER A 113 2.53 -14.11 5.20
N ILE A 114 3.47 -15.03 5.41
CA ILE A 114 4.87 -14.82 5.02
C ILE A 114 4.99 -14.58 3.51
N TYR A 115 4.13 -15.21 2.71
CA TYR A 115 4.13 -15.06 1.25
C TYR A 115 3.80 -13.61 0.82
N GLU A 116 2.67 -13.05 1.28
CA GLU A 116 2.30 -11.67 0.95
C GLU A 116 3.29 -10.65 1.49
N ARG A 117 3.80 -10.85 2.71
CA ARG A 117 4.86 -9.97 3.27
C ARG A 117 6.14 -9.98 2.44
N ASN A 118 6.52 -11.12 1.85
CA ASN A 118 7.65 -11.17 0.93
C ASN A 118 7.37 -10.42 -0.37
N ILE A 119 6.12 -10.37 -0.85
CA ILE A 119 5.76 -9.54 -2.00
C ILE A 119 5.94 -8.05 -1.65
N PHE A 120 5.47 -7.57 -0.49
CA PHE A 120 5.73 -6.19 -0.06
C PHE A 120 7.23 -5.86 -0.02
N LYS A 121 8.05 -6.78 0.49
CA LYS A 121 9.51 -6.59 0.49
C LYS A 121 10.06 -6.44 -0.94
N GLN A 122 9.61 -7.27 -1.87
CA GLN A 122 10.02 -7.17 -3.28
C GLN A 122 9.57 -5.85 -3.90
N ILE A 123 8.33 -5.39 -3.64
CA ILE A 123 7.83 -4.10 -4.09
C ILE A 123 8.73 -2.96 -3.59
N LEU A 124 9.14 -2.99 -2.31
CA LEU A 124 10.05 -2.00 -1.75
C LEU A 124 11.45 -2.06 -2.38
N ASP A 125 11.95 -3.26 -2.66
CA ASP A 125 13.27 -3.42 -3.29
C ASP A 125 13.25 -2.91 -4.74
N GLU A 126 12.19 -3.16 -5.51
CA GLU A 126 11.98 -2.55 -6.83
C GLU A 126 11.77 -1.03 -6.72
N GLY A 127 11.04 -0.57 -5.72
CA GLY A 127 10.87 0.85 -5.44
C GLY A 127 12.20 1.58 -5.27
N LYS A 128 13.18 0.99 -4.60
CA LYS A 128 14.53 1.56 -4.46
C LYS A 128 15.24 1.77 -5.80
N GLN A 129 14.92 0.98 -6.84
CA GLN A 129 15.46 1.15 -8.18
C GLN A 129 14.85 2.34 -8.92
N VAL A 130 13.59 2.66 -8.61
CA VAL A 130 12.87 3.81 -9.17
C VAL A 130 13.26 5.08 -8.42
N TYR A 131 13.45 4.98 -7.11
CA TYR A 131 13.62 6.10 -6.20
C TYR A 131 15.08 6.34 -5.81
N ASN A 132 15.56 7.54 -6.03
CA ASN A 132 16.97 7.88 -5.83
C ASN A 132 17.33 8.36 -4.43
N LYS A 133 16.40 8.53 -3.50
CA LYS A 133 16.71 9.11 -2.18
C LYS A 133 15.92 8.42 -1.08
N THR A 134 16.67 7.81 -0.18
CA THR A 134 16.22 7.49 1.17
C THR A 134 16.71 8.60 2.10
N ASN A 135 15.82 9.29 2.81
CA ASN A 135 16.20 10.09 3.97
C ASN A 135 16.10 9.18 5.20
N GLY A 136 17.22 8.53 5.55
CA GLY A 136 17.24 7.63 6.69
C GLY A 136 16.30 6.42 6.49
N LYS A 137 15.31 6.24 7.38
CA LYS A 137 14.35 5.13 7.34
C LYS A 137 13.19 5.36 6.36
N ASN A 138 13.01 6.57 5.82
CA ASN A 138 11.88 6.92 4.96
C ASN A 138 12.26 6.89 3.49
N LEU A 139 11.46 6.18 2.67
CA LEU A 139 11.43 6.41 1.23
C LEU A 139 10.62 7.68 1.01
N ILE A 140 11.28 8.85 0.99
CA ILE A 140 10.59 10.13 0.88
C ILE A 140 10.60 10.61 -0.56
N TYR A 141 9.44 11.06 -1.01
CA TYR A 141 9.23 11.77 -2.26
C TYR A 141 9.47 13.26 -2.16
N LYS A 142 10.12 13.81 -3.18
CA LYS A 142 9.92 15.21 -3.56
C LYS A 142 8.66 15.30 -4.43
N LYS A 143 8.04 16.51 -4.47
CA LYS A 143 6.82 16.92 -5.17
C LYS A 143 6.64 16.48 -6.65
N GLU A 144 7.63 15.83 -7.25
CA GLU A 144 7.58 15.33 -8.63
C GLU A 144 7.24 13.84 -8.56
N ASN A 145 6.34 13.39 -9.43
CA ASN A 145 5.95 11.99 -9.50
C ASN A 145 7.20 11.13 -9.74
N PRO A 146 7.59 10.29 -8.79
CA PRO A 146 8.84 9.53 -8.89
C PRO A 146 8.83 8.53 -10.04
N PHE A 147 7.63 8.12 -10.46
CA PHE A 147 7.45 7.21 -11.58
C PHE A 147 7.64 7.87 -12.94
N GLU A 148 7.74 9.20 -13.04
CA GLU A 148 7.99 9.89 -14.31
C GLU A 148 9.41 9.64 -14.86
N GLN A 149 10.39 9.42 -13.97
CA GLN A 149 11.80 9.21 -14.34
C GLN A 149 12.25 7.80 -13.95
N GLU A 150 11.76 6.80 -14.67
CA GLU A 150 12.21 5.42 -14.47
C GLU A 150 13.69 5.29 -14.87
N LYS A 151 14.55 4.97 -13.88
CA LYS A 151 15.98 4.78 -14.11
C LYS A 151 16.36 3.39 -14.55
N VAL A 152 15.62 2.41 -14.04
CA VAL A 152 15.79 1.00 -14.41
C VAL A 152 14.59 0.60 -15.25
N PRO A 153 14.78 0.34 -16.56
CA PRO A 153 13.68 -0.05 -17.43
C PRO A 153 12.95 -1.28 -16.91
N GLY A 154 11.65 -1.18 -16.78
CA GLY A 154 10.78 -2.27 -16.32
C GLY A 154 10.53 -2.32 -14.81
N ALA A 155 11.19 -1.49 -14.00
CA ALA A 155 10.96 -1.49 -12.54
C ALA A 155 9.51 -1.13 -12.18
N LYS A 156 8.90 -0.16 -12.85
CA LYS A 156 7.47 0.17 -12.67
C LYS A 156 6.56 -0.99 -13.03
N GLN A 157 6.86 -1.66 -14.14
CA GLN A 157 6.10 -2.85 -14.55
C GLN A 157 6.26 -3.97 -13.52
N MET A 158 7.45 -4.15 -12.97
CA MET A 158 7.68 -5.14 -11.91
C MET A 158 6.88 -4.83 -10.66
N ILE A 159 6.82 -3.57 -10.23
CA ILE A 159 5.98 -3.15 -9.09
C ILE A 159 4.50 -3.44 -9.40
N GLY A 160 4.01 -3.10 -10.59
CA GLY A 160 2.63 -3.40 -11.00
C GLY A 160 2.32 -4.90 -10.96
N ASN A 161 3.19 -5.74 -11.52
CA ASN A 161 3.04 -7.19 -11.50
C ASN A 161 3.06 -7.77 -10.07
N LEU A 162 3.91 -7.26 -9.20
CA LEU A 162 3.97 -7.66 -7.79
C LEU A 162 2.72 -7.24 -7.04
N LEU A 163 2.17 -6.04 -7.33
CA LEU A 163 0.88 -5.61 -6.79
C LEU A 163 -0.25 -6.53 -7.26
N GLU A 164 -0.34 -6.83 -8.56
CA GLU A 164 -1.33 -7.78 -9.07
C GLU A 164 -1.22 -9.14 -8.40
N GLN A 165 0.01 -9.64 -8.21
CA GLN A 165 0.27 -10.90 -7.51
C GLN A 165 -0.22 -10.85 -6.05
N LEU A 166 0.04 -9.74 -5.34
CA LEU A 166 -0.46 -9.51 -3.99
C LEU A 166 -1.99 -9.52 -3.97
N LEU A 167 -2.61 -8.71 -4.82
CA LEU A 167 -4.07 -8.57 -4.88
C LEU A 167 -4.76 -9.90 -5.22
N LEU A 168 -4.21 -10.67 -6.16
CA LEU A 168 -4.71 -12.00 -6.52
C LEU A 168 -4.55 -13.02 -5.39
N SER A 169 -3.52 -12.88 -4.52
CA SER A 169 -3.34 -13.78 -3.39
C SER A 169 -4.35 -13.55 -2.25
N LEU A 170 -4.98 -12.37 -2.23
CA LEU A 170 -6.02 -12.00 -1.26
C LEU A 170 -7.44 -12.30 -1.77
N TYR A 171 -7.58 -12.48 -3.09
CA TYR A 171 -8.83 -12.78 -3.78
C TYR A 171 -9.24 -14.25 -3.62
#